data_c956eacf7d55f7917376aa68cefd07a7
#
_entry.id   c956eacf7d55f7917376aa68cefd07a7
#
_cell.length_a   1.000
_cell.length_b   1.000
_cell.length_c   1.000
_cell.angle_alpha   90.00
_cell.angle_beta   90.00
_cell.angle_gamma   90.00
#
_symmetry.space_group_name_H-M   'P 1'
#
loop_
_entity.id
_entity.type
_entity.pdbx_description
1 polymer ?
#
loop_
_entity_poly.entity_id
_entity_poly.type
_entity_poly.pdbx_seq_one_letter_code
_entity_poly.pdbx_strand_id
1 'polypeptide(L)' 'MKVKLFDEEHESDLEKSINKFLNENDIELIDIKYQVAISVCGEDQIYCFSAMIIYS' A
#
# COMPACT_ATOMS: atom_id res chain seq x y z
N MET A 1 -6.66 -17.86 -1.05
CA MET A 1 -5.79 -16.72 -0.68
C MET A 1 -5.63 -15.78 -1.86
N LYS A 2 -5.79 -14.50 -1.62
CA LYS A 2 -5.69 -13.47 -2.64
C LYS A 2 -4.77 -12.35 -2.16
N VAL A 3 -4.28 -11.56 -3.10
CA VAL A 3 -3.45 -10.40 -2.77
C VAL A 3 -4.00 -9.16 -3.46
N LYS A 4 -3.85 -8.02 -2.80
CA LYS A 4 -4.14 -6.70 -3.35
C LYS A 4 -2.92 -5.82 -3.17
N LEU A 5 -2.43 -5.23 -4.26
CA LEU A 5 -1.25 -4.38 -4.24
C LEU A 5 -1.65 -2.90 -4.30
N PHE A 6 -0.96 -2.08 -3.52
CA PHE A 6 -1.16 -0.63 -3.46
C PHE A 6 0.17 0.08 -3.61
N ASP A 7 0.19 1.14 -4.40
CA ASP A 7 1.33 2.04 -4.56
C ASP A 7 0.83 3.48 -4.47
N GLU A 8 1.45 4.27 -3.62
CA GLU A 8 1.10 5.68 -3.47
C GLU A 8 2.37 6.51 -3.25
N GLU A 9 2.31 7.79 -3.59
CA GLU A 9 3.42 8.72 -3.40
C GLU A 9 3.49 9.28 -1.98
N HIS A 10 2.39 9.18 -1.23
CA HIS A 10 2.28 9.68 0.13
C HIS A 10 1.72 8.59 1.04
N GLU A 11 2.30 8.46 2.24
CA GLU A 11 1.86 7.43 3.18
C GLU A 11 0.41 7.61 3.64
N SER A 12 -0.05 8.85 3.77
CA SER A 12 -1.43 9.11 4.15
C SER A 12 -2.42 8.65 3.08
N ASP A 13 -2.04 8.77 1.81
CA ASP A 13 -2.88 8.29 0.70
C ASP A 13 -2.90 6.77 0.67
N LEU A 14 -1.77 6.13 0.96
CA LEU A 14 -1.69 4.67 1.06
C LEU A 14 -2.61 4.17 2.18
N GLU A 15 -2.54 4.80 3.34
CA GLU A 15 -3.39 4.45 4.49
C GLU A 15 -4.88 4.56 4.13
N LYS A 16 -5.27 5.64 3.48
CA LYS A 16 -6.66 5.84 3.05
C LYS A 16 -7.10 4.78 2.06
N SER A 17 -6.25 4.46 1.10
CA SER A 17 -6.56 3.45 0.08
C SER A 17 -6.74 2.06 0.70
N ILE A 18 -5.86 1.69 1.64
CA ILE A 18 -5.94 0.41 2.34
C ILE A 18 -7.22 0.34 3.18
N ASN A 19 -7.49 1.39 3.97
CA ASN A 19 -8.67 1.41 4.81
C ASN A 19 -9.96 1.38 4.01
N LYS A 20 -9.99 2.08 2.88
CA LYS A 20 -11.14 2.03 1.97
C LYS A 20 -11.38 0.61 1.47
N PHE A 21 -10.32 -0.07 1.04
CA PHE A 21 -10.42 -1.45 0.56
C PHE A 21 -10.95 -2.38 1.65
N LEU A 22 -10.42 -2.26 2.87
CA LEU A 22 -10.84 -3.11 3.99
C LEU A 22 -12.29 -2.85 4.40
N ASN A 23 -12.75 -1.60 4.29
CA ASN A 23 -14.11 -1.23 4.69
C ASN A 23 -15.16 -1.57 3.62
N GLU A 24 -14.79 -1.54 2.34
CA GLU A 24 -15.72 -1.79 1.24
C GLU A 24 -15.84 -3.26 0.85
N ASN A 25 -14.93 -4.09 1.32
CA ASN A 25 -14.88 -5.50 0.96
C ASN A 25 -15.02 -6.38 2.20
N ASP A 26 -15.89 -7.37 2.10
CA ASP A 26 -16.06 -8.37 3.16
C ASP A 26 -15.01 -9.45 2.97
N ILE A 27 -13.86 -9.26 3.58
CA ILE A 27 -12.70 -10.14 3.43
C ILE A 27 -12.18 -10.58 4.78
N GLU A 28 -11.47 -11.70 4.78
CA GLU A 28 -10.69 -12.16 5.93
C GLU A 28 -9.24 -11.75 5.70
N LEU A 29 -8.75 -10.79 6.50
CA LEU A 29 -7.38 -10.31 6.41
C LEU A 29 -6.43 -11.34 7.01
N ILE A 30 -5.43 -11.75 6.23
CA ILE A 30 -4.41 -12.68 6.67
C ILE A 30 -3.15 -11.94 7.09
N ASP A 31 -2.67 -11.01 6.25
CA ASP A 31 -1.44 -10.27 6.55
C ASP A 31 -1.38 -9.00 5.70
N ILE A 32 -0.60 -8.03 6.16
CA ILE A 32 -0.28 -6.81 5.41
C ILE A 32 1.24 -6.66 5.42
N LYS A 33 1.83 -6.52 4.24
CA LYS A 33 3.25 -6.26 4.09
C LYS A 33 3.44 -4.85 3.54
N TYR A 34 4.34 -4.10 4.16
CA TYR A 34 4.57 -2.70 3.85
C TYR A 34 6.02 -2.48 3.44
N GLN A 35 6.25 -1.65 2.44
CA GLN A 35 7.58 -1.31 1.97
C GLN A 35 7.63 0.13 1.49
N VAL A 36 8.75 0.80 1.76
CA VAL A 36 9.03 2.13 1.26
C VAL A 36 10.23 2.03 0.33
N ALA A 37 10.10 2.58 -0.86
CA ALA A 37 11.19 2.72 -1.81
C ALA A 37 11.48 4.20 -2.03
N ILE A 38 12.75 4.55 -2.12
CA ILE A 38 13.21 5.91 -2.37
C ILE A 38 14.03 5.89 -3.65
N SER A 39 13.64 6.73 -4.61
CA SER A 39 14.41 6.96 -5.83
C SER A 39 14.95 8.37 -5.79
N VAL A 40 16.22 8.52 -6.18
CA VAL A 40 16.86 9.82 -6.31
C VAL A 40 17.06 10.10 -7.79
N CYS A 41 16.47 11.20 -8.28
CA CYS A 41 16.62 11.63 -9.66
C CYS A 41 17.11 13.08 -9.66
N GLY A 42 18.42 13.27 -9.88
CA GLY A 42 19.03 14.58 -9.76
C GLY A 42 19.01 15.09 -8.32
N GLU A 43 18.36 16.22 -8.08
CA GLU A 43 18.21 16.80 -6.75
C GLU A 43 16.89 16.39 -6.09
N ASP A 44 16.01 15.70 -6.83
CA ASP A 44 14.71 15.31 -6.34
C ASP A 44 14.74 13.91 -5.73
N GLN A 45 14.06 13.76 -4.60
CA GLN A 45 13.83 12.47 -3.96
C GLN A 45 12.37 12.09 -4.17
N ILE A 46 12.15 10.92 -4.76
CA ILE A 46 10.82 10.39 -4.98
C ILE A 46 10.60 9.21 -4.03
N TYR A 47 9.57 9.30 -3.21
CA TYR A 47 9.18 8.25 -2.29
C TYR A 47 8.04 7.46 -2.89
N CYS A 48 8.14 6.14 -2.85
CA CYS A 48 7.06 5.25 -3.23
C CYS A 48 6.71 4.38 -2.03
N PHE A 49 5.47 4.49 -1.58
CA PHE A 49 4.97 3.71 -0.46
C PHE A 49 4.10 2.60 -1.03
N SER A 50 4.47 1.36 -0.72
CA SER A 50 3.81 0.18 -1.27
C SER A 50 3.29 -0.71 -0.16
N ALA A 51 2.17 -1.36 -0.39
CA ALA A 51 1.64 -2.35 0.53
C ALA A 51 1.02 -3.50 -0.23
N MET A 52 1.12 -4.69 0.34
CA MET A 52 0.46 -5.89 -0.15
C MET A 52 -0.49 -6.39 0.93
N ILE A 53 -1.77 -6.47 0.60
CA ILE A 53 -2.77 -7.06 1.49
C ILE A 53 -2.98 -8.51 1.04
N ILE A 54 -2.81 -9.43 1.98
CA ILE A 54 -3.05 -10.86 1.77
C ILE A 54 -4.34 -11.22 2.48
N TYR A 55 -5.29 -11.77 1.74
CA TYR A 55 -6.63 -12.04 2.27
C TYR A 55 -7.27 -13.27 1.62
N SER A 56 -8.38 -13.66 2.15
CA SER A 56 -9.18 -14.73 1.55
C SER A 56 -10.65 -14.32 1.40
#